data_6062b62a8b9c259b63a0235420ff30ef
#
_entry.id   6062b62a8b9c259b63a0235420ff30ef
#
_cell.length_a   1.000
_cell.length_b   1.000
_cell.length_c   1.000
_cell.angle_alpha   90.00
_cell.angle_beta   90.00
_cell.angle_gamma   90.00
#
_symmetry.space_group_name_H-M   'P 1'
#
loop_
_entity.id
_entity.type
_entity.pdbx_description
1 polymer ?
#
loop_
_entity_poly.entity_id
_entity_poly.type
_entity_poly.pdbx_seq_one_letter_code
_entity_poly.pdbx_strand_id
1 'polypeptide(L)'
;MQNIRNFSIIAHIDHGKSTLADRLIQRCGGLSDREMSEQVLDSMDLEKERGITIKAQTAALRYKAKDGKVYELNLIDTPGHVDFSYEVSRSLSACEGALLVVDATQGVEAQTVANCYTAIDLGVSVIPVLNKMDLASADPIAAAEEIEDVIGIDATDAIPCSAKTGLGVDEILERVVRDVPAPKGDPEAPLQALIIDSWFDNYVGVVMLVRVVNGTIRPKDKIQLMATGATHLVEQVGVFTPKSKLRDALSAGEVGFVIAGIKELKHARVGDTVTLAQKPAEKPLPGFKAVKPQVFAGLFPVESNQYDALRDALTKLQLNDAALRFEPESSQALGFGFRAGFLGLLHMDIVQERLEREYNMDLITTAPSVVYEVLLTDGEVIQVENPSKLPPVDKIEEIREPIDSVTIFVPNEFVGAVMKLCQEKRGIQTNLAYHGRQVHLTYDLPLAEIVLDFFDRMKSLTRGYASMDYEFKEYRAADVVRVDILINGDKVDPLSAIMHRSNAVPRGRELVQRLRTLIPRQMYEVSIQAAIGANIIARENVKALRKNVLAKCYGGDITRKRKLLEKQKAGKKRMKQVGSVEIPQEAFLAILQTEEK
;
A
#
# COMPACT_ATOMS: atom_id res chain seq x y z
N MET A 1 -8.36 2.51 -34.78
CA MET A 1 -7.40 3.22 -33.90
C MET A 1 -7.61 4.73 -33.81
N GLN A 2 -7.84 5.47 -34.91
CA GLN A 2 -7.97 6.95 -34.85
C GLN A 2 -9.07 7.47 -33.92
N ASN A 3 -10.12 6.69 -33.67
CA ASN A 3 -11.24 7.03 -32.79
C ASN A 3 -11.13 6.39 -31.39
N ILE A 4 -9.95 5.88 -31.02
CA ILE A 4 -9.69 5.35 -29.66
C ILE A 4 -8.92 6.39 -28.87
N ARG A 5 -9.27 6.55 -27.57
CA ARG A 5 -8.53 7.37 -26.60
C ARG A 5 -8.38 6.59 -25.32
N ASN A 6 -7.15 6.32 -24.93
CA ASN A 6 -6.84 5.68 -23.66
C ASN A 6 -6.31 6.74 -22.70
N PHE A 7 -6.99 6.94 -21.62
CA PHE A 7 -6.64 7.95 -20.65
C PHE A 7 -6.90 7.49 -19.22
N SER A 8 -6.17 8.09 -18.30
CA SER A 8 -6.30 7.87 -16.87
C SER A 8 -6.72 9.15 -16.17
N ILE A 9 -7.16 9.02 -14.91
CA ILE A 9 -7.38 10.13 -14.00
C ILE A 9 -6.34 10.04 -12.89
N ILE A 10 -5.51 11.06 -12.78
CA ILE A 10 -4.55 11.23 -11.70
C ILE A 10 -4.99 12.37 -10.78
N ALA A 11 -5.00 12.12 -9.49
CA ALA A 11 -5.45 13.08 -8.49
C ALA A 11 -4.88 12.73 -7.12
N HIS A 12 -4.83 13.70 -6.24
CA HIS A 12 -4.65 13.45 -4.81
C HIS A 12 -5.92 12.81 -4.21
N ILE A 13 -5.77 12.19 -3.03
CA ILE A 13 -6.90 11.66 -2.26
C ILE A 13 -7.89 12.80 -1.99
N ASP A 14 -9.18 12.52 -2.08
CA ASP A 14 -10.29 13.49 -1.88
C ASP A 14 -10.39 14.65 -2.88
N HIS A 15 -9.56 14.71 -3.93
CA HIS A 15 -9.73 15.68 -5.01
C HIS A 15 -10.90 15.38 -5.96
N GLY A 16 -11.58 14.24 -5.76
CA GLY A 16 -12.80 13.88 -6.48
C GLY A 16 -12.60 13.01 -7.71
N LYS A 17 -11.51 12.23 -7.75
CA LYS A 17 -11.17 11.30 -8.84
C LYS A 17 -12.31 10.34 -9.16
N SER A 18 -12.76 9.52 -8.20
CA SER A 18 -13.79 8.50 -8.39
C SER A 18 -15.15 9.14 -8.74
N THR A 19 -15.47 10.31 -8.14
CA THR A 19 -16.68 11.06 -8.49
C THR A 19 -16.65 11.56 -9.93
N LEU A 20 -15.50 12.01 -10.43
CA LEU A 20 -15.35 12.43 -11.82
C LEU A 20 -15.46 11.22 -12.76
N ALA A 21 -14.83 10.10 -12.43
CA ALA A 21 -14.95 8.86 -13.19
C ALA A 21 -16.43 8.43 -13.34
N ASP A 22 -17.20 8.45 -12.26
CA ASP A 22 -18.64 8.16 -12.26
C ASP A 22 -19.41 9.07 -13.21
N ARG A 23 -19.10 10.39 -13.22
CA ARG A 23 -19.75 11.35 -14.14
C ARG A 23 -19.41 11.10 -15.60
N LEU A 24 -18.14 10.76 -15.90
CA LEU A 24 -17.73 10.40 -17.26
C LEU A 24 -18.47 9.14 -17.74
N ILE A 25 -18.56 8.11 -16.90
CA ILE A 25 -19.31 6.86 -17.18
C ILE A 25 -20.79 7.16 -17.42
N GLN A 26 -21.42 7.92 -16.53
CA GLN A 26 -22.84 8.31 -16.65
C GLN A 26 -23.07 9.10 -17.95
N ARG A 27 -22.23 10.08 -18.25
CA ARG A 27 -22.38 10.93 -19.44
C ARG A 27 -22.23 10.16 -20.76
N CYS A 28 -21.37 9.15 -20.79
CA CYS A 28 -21.18 8.26 -21.93
C CYS A 28 -22.23 7.12 -22.01
N GLY A 29 -23.18 7.05 -21.07
CA GLY A 29 -24.22 6.01 -21.06
C GLY A 29 -23.68 4.61 -20.77
N GLY A 30 -22.58 4.50 -20.03
CA GLY A 30 -21.99 3.22 -19.62
C GLY A 30 -22.89 2.43 -18.66
N LEU A 31 -23.68 3.13 -17.85
CA LEU A 31 -24.71 2.58 -16.97
C LEU A 31 -25.97 3.44 -17.04
N SER A 32 -27.14 2.82 -16.80
CA SER A 32 -28.39 3.55 -16.63
C SER A 32 -28.42 4.26 -15.27
N ASP A 33 -29.21 5.34 -15.13
CA ASP A 33 -29.37 6.08 -13.87
C ASP A 33 -29.81 5.20 -12.69
N ARG A 34 -30.48 4.08 -12.94
CA ARG A 34 -30.91 3.10 -11.93
C ARG A 34 -29.78 2.16 -11.50
N GLU A 35 -28.76 1.97 -12.34
CA GLU A 35 -27.61 1.11 -12.08
C GLU A 35 -26.41 1.89 -11.54
N MET A 36 -26.46 3.24 -11.60
CA MET A 36 -25.45 4.09 -11.03
C MET A 36 -25.48 3.99 -9.49
N SER A 37 -24.34 3.66 -8.92
CA SER A 37 -24.03 3.78 -7.50
C SER A 37 -22.89 4.76 -7.34
N GLU A 38 -22.63 5.21 -6.15
CA GLU A 38 -21.41 5.97 -5.87
C GLU A 38 -20.18 5.06 -6.05
N GLN A 39 -19.11 5.60 -6.62
CA GLN A 39 -17.84 4.92 -6.84
C GLN A 39 -18.00 3.59 -7.61
N VAL A 40 -18.58 3.68 -8.82
CA VAL A 40 -18.89 2.52 -9.66
C VAL A 40 -17.65 1.69 -10.02
N LEU A 41 -16.49 2.33 -10.20
CA LEU A 41 -15.25 1.65 -10.50
C LEU A 41 -14.57 1.06 -9.27
N ASP A 42 -14.85 1.57 -8.06
CA ASP A 42 -14.33 1.00 -6.82
C ASP A 42 -15.11 -0.28 -6.50
N SER A 43 -14.57 -1.42 -6.96
CA SER A 43 -15.28 -2.72 -6.93
C SER A 43 -15.17 -3.43 -5.58
N MET A 44 -14.21 -3.06 -4.75
CA MET A 44 -14.02 -3.64 -3.43
C MET A 44 -14.80 -2.86 -2.37
N ASP A 45 -15.43 -3.56 -1.43
CA ASP A 45 -16.07 -2.90 -0.28
C ASP A 45 -15.06 -2.07 0.51
N LEU A 46 -13.81 -2.54 0.59
CA LEU A 46 -12.71 -1.86 1.24
C LEU A 46 -12.35 -0.51 0.59
N GLU A 47 -12.41 -0.40 -0.74
CA GLU A 47 -12.22 0.86 -1.47
C GLU A 47 -13.28 1.88 -1.09
N LYS A 48 -14.55 1.45 -1.04
CA LYS A 48 -15.69 2.30 -0.68
C LYS A 48 -15.66 2.75 0.78
N GLU A 49 -15.32 1.83 1.70
CA GLU A 49 -15.22 2.12 3.13
C GLU A 49 -14.10 3.13 3.44
N ARG A 50 -12.95 2.99 2.77
CA ARG A 50 -11.79 3.86 2.97
C ARG A 50 -11.79 5.12 2.08
N GLY A 51 -12.68 5.19 1.09
CA GLY A 51 -12.75 6.30 0.13
C GLY A 51 -11.53 6.42 -0.79
N ILE A 52 -10.78 5.33 -1.00
CA ILE A 52 -9.57 5.30 -1.83
C ILE A 52 -9.66 4.18 -2.87
N THR A 53 -9.20 4.46 -4.08
CA THR A 53 -8.98 3.41 -5.08
C THR A 53 -7.72 2.64 -4.74
N ILE A 54 -7.84 1.33 -4.60
CA ILE A 54 -6.74 0.41 -4.30
C ILE A 54 -6.23 -0.22 -5.58
N LYS A 55 -7.15 -0.63 -6.45
CA LYS A 55 -6.85 -1.37 -7.67
C LYS A 55 -7.29 -0.60 -8.91
N ALA A 56 -6.43 -0.58 -9.93
CA ALA A 56 -6.78 0.01 -11.21
C ALA A 56 -7.97 -0.72 -11.84
N GLN A 57 -8.98 0.03 -12.27
CA GLN A 57 -10.17 -0.45 -12.97
C GLN A 57 -10.25 0.19 -14.35
N THR A 58 -10.89 -0.50 -15.29
CA THR A 58 -11.04 0.02 -16.65
C THR A 58 -12.48 0.12 -17.06
N ALA A 59 -12.83 1.16 -17.82
CA ALA A 59 -14.14 1.31 -18.44
C ALA A 59 -14.01 1.74 -19.90
N ALA A 60 -14.50 0.91 -20.81
CA ALA A 60 -14.61 1.24 -22.23
C ALA A 60 -15.94 1.95 -22.49
N LEU A 61 -15.87 3.23 -22.80
CA LEU A 61 -16.99 4.13 -22.96
C LEU A 61 -17.16 4.52 -24.44
N ARG A 62 -18.39 4.76 -24.86
CA ARG A 62 -18.68 5.28 -26.20
C ARG A 62 -19.18 6.70 -26.11
N TYR A 63 -18.45 7.62 -26.72
CA TYR A 63 -18.78 9.04 -26.74
C TYR A 63 -18.99 9.56 -28.15
N LYS A 64 -20.13 10.22 -28.39
CA LYS A 64 -20.37 10.94 -29.64
C LYS A 64 -19.93 12.39 -29.48
N ALA A 65 -18.79 12.71 -30.05
CA ALA A 65 -18.20 14.03 -29.97
C ALA A 65 -18.92 15.07 -30.83
N LYS A 66 -18.63 16.34 -30.59
CA LYS A 66 -19.20 17.48 -31.35
C LYS A 66 -18.81 17.47 -32.83
N ASP A 67 -17.72 16.78 -33.23
CA ASP A 67 -17.31 16.55 -34.62
C ASP A 67 -18.22 15.53 -35.36
N GLY A 68 -19.21 14.95 -34.67
CA GLY A 68 -20.16 13.98 -35.17
C GLY A 68 -19.65 12.54 -35.17
N LYS A 69 -18.40 12.28 -34.88
CA LYS A 69 -17.81 10.94 -34.79
C LYS A 69 -18.08 10.29 -33.45
N VAL A 70 -18.05 8.96 -33.45
CA VAL A 70 -18.12 8.16 -32.23
C VAL A 70 -16.70 7.72 -31.86
N TYR A 71 -16.30 8.02 -30.63
CA TYR A 71 -15.03 7.62 -30.04
C TYR A 71 -15.22 6.51 -29.03
N GLU A 72 -14.26 5.60 -28.97
CA GLU A 72 -14.10 4.64 -27.89
C GLU A 72 -13.10 5.23 -26.89
N LEU A 73 -13.58 5.55 -25.69
CA LEU A 73 -12.81 6.15 -24.62
C LEU A 73 -12.54 5.07 -23.59
N ASN A 74 -11.30 4.64 -23.46
CA ASN A 74 -10.89 3.68 -22.45
C ASN A 74 -10.37 4.47 -21.23
N LEU A 75 -11.21 4.59 -20.22
CA LEU A 75 -10.85 5.15 -18.94
C LEU A 75 -10.15 4.08 -18.10
N ILE A 76 -8.96 4.38 -17.60
CA ILE A 76 -8.20 3.55 -16.67
C ILE A 76 -8.10 4.33 -15.36
N ASP A 77 -8.87 3.91 -14.36
CA ASP A 77 -8.83 4.53 -13.04
C ASP A 77 -7.58 4.06 -12.27
N THR A 78 -6.90 4.98 -11.60
CA THR A 78 -5.63 4.71 -10.91
C THR A 78 -5.74 5.00 -9.43
N PRO A 79 -5.01 4.26 -8.55
CA PRO A 79 -4.87 4.66 -7.16
C PRO A 79 -4.28 6.06 -7.00
N GLY A 80 -4.61 6.75 -5.90
CA GLY A 80 -4.07 8.08 -5.61
C GLY A 80 -2.97 8.10 -4.54
N HIS A 81 -2.75 7.00 -3.80
CA HIS A 81 -1.84 6.95 -2.66
C HIS A 81 -0.41 6.54 -3.06
N VAL A 82 0.60 7.08 -2.35
CA VAL A 82 2.03 6.82 -2.60
C VAL A 82 2.39 5.32 -2.58
N ASP A 83 1.83 4.55 -1.65
CA ASP A 83 2.07 3.11 -1.54
C ASP A 83 1.65 2.34 -2.81
N PHE A 84 0.83 2.95 -3.67
CA PHE A 84 0.37 2.39 -4.94
C PHE A 84 0.95 3.08 -6.17
N SER A 85 2.03 3.85 -6.04
CA SER A 85 2.71 4.55 -7.16
C SER A 85 3.08 3.60 -8.30
N TYR A 86 3.40 2.35 -7.98
CA TYR A 86 3.65 1.30 -8.94
C TYR A 86 2.40 0.94 -9.79
N GLU A 87 1.21 0.88 -9.18
CA GLU A 87 -0.07 0.69 -9.90
C GLU A 87 -0.38 1.86 -10.81
N VAL A 88 -0.08 3.10 -10.36
CA VAL A 88 -0.20 4.33 -11.17
C VAL A 88 0.69 4.24 -12.40
N SER A 89 1.96 3.91 -12.24
CA SER A 89 2.91 3.78 -13.35
C SER A 89 2.47 2.73 -14.38
N ARG A 90 1.95 1.58 -13.93
CA ARG A 90 1.42 0.54 -14.83
C ARG A 90 0.20 0.99 -15.61
N SER A 91 -0.73 1.64 -14.95
CA SER A 91 -1.96 2.13 -15.57
C SER A 91 -1.65 3.23 -16.58
N LEU A 92 -0.79 4.17 -16.24
CA LEU A 92 -0.35 5.24 -17.14
C LEU A 92 0.40 4.71 -18.37
N SER A 93 1.16 3.62 -18.26
CA SER A 93 1.83 2.99 -19.40
C SER A 93 0.87 2.42 -20.46
N ALA A 94 -0.40 2.22 -20.09
CA ALA A 94 -1.45 1.79 -21.01
C ALA A 94 -2.23 2.95 -21.62
N CYS A 95 -1.90 4.20 -21.26
CA CYS A 95 -2.60 5.41 -21.65
C CYS A 95 -1.75 6.29 -22.57
N GLU A 96 -2.41 7.07 -23.41
CA GLU A 96 -1.83 8.15 -24.18
C GLU A 96 -2.11 9.53 -23.54
N GLY A 97 -3.08 9.62 -22.61
CA GLY A 97 -3.44 10.84 -21.91
C GLY A 97 -3.76 10.63 -20.43
N ALA A 98 -3.70 11.70 -19.64
CA ALA A 98 -4.10 11.72 -18.25
C ALA A 98 -4.82 13.03 -17.92
N LEU A 99 -5.92 12.93 -17.16
CA LEU A 99 -6.59 14.07 -16.55
C LEU A 99 -5.94 14.33 -15.19
N LEU A 100 -5.30 15.48 -15.02
CA LEU A 100 -4.74 15.92 -13.75
C LEU A 100 -5.81 16.69 -12.98
N VAL A 101 -6.45 16.03 -12.02
CA VAL A 101 -7.55 16.64 -11.25
C VAL A 101 -7.02 17.26 -9.97
N VAL A 102 -7.18 18.57 -9.87
CA VAL A 102 -6.78 19.37 -8.71
C VAL A 102 -8.04 19.98 -8.08
N ASP A 103 -8.14 19.88 -6.76
CA ASP A 103 -9.18 20.55 -5.99
C ASP A 103 -8.89 22.06 -5.95
N ALA A 104 -9.77 22.87 -6.55
CA ALA A 104 -9.60 24.32 -6.62
C ALA A 104 -9.65 25.03 -5.24
N THR A 105 -9.98 24.30 -4.16
CA THR A 105 -9.96 24.83 -2.78
C THR A 105 -8.68 24.56 -2.03
N GLN A 106 -7.98 23.45 -2.39
CA GLN A 106 -6.78 22.97 -1.70
C GLN A 106 -5.50 23.24 -2.51
N GLY A 107 -5.60 23.27 -3.86
CA GLY A 107 -4.46 23.46 -4.75
C GLY A 107 -3.68 22.18 -5.02
N VAL A 108 -2.39 22.31 -5.32
CA VAL A 108 -1.48 21.22 -5.67
C VAL A 108 -0.97 20.52 -4.41
N GLU A 109 -1.06 19.19 -4.40
CA GLU A 109 -0.64 18.32 -3.30
C GLU A 109 0.51 17.40 -3.74
N ALA A 110 1.26 16.81 -2.79
CA ALA A 110 2.46 16.02 -3.08
C ALA A 110 2.24 14.89 -4.10
N GLN A 111 1.15 14.14 -3.95
CA GLN A 111 0.81 13.04 -4.85
C GLN A 111 0.38 13.52 -6.24
N THR A 112 -0.18 14.72 -6.33
CA THR A 112 -0.49 15.37 -7.62
C THR A 112 0.79 15.57 -8.43
N VAL A 113 1.84 16.08 -7.79
CA VAL A 113 3.14 16.33 -8.39
C VAL A 113 3.82 15.03 -8.82
N ALA A 114 3.93 14.05 -7.90
CA ALA A 114 4.58 12.78 -8.15
C ALA A 114 3.91 11.99 -9.29
N ASN A 115 2.58 11.92 -9.29
CA ASN A 115 1.83 11.23 -10.35
C ASN A 115 1.93 11.96 -11.69
N CYS A 116 1.96 13.29 -11.68
CA CYS A 116 2.12 14.09 -12.90
C CYS A 116 3.50 13.88 -13.52
N TYR A 117 4.58 13.89 -12.76
CA TYR A 117 5.91 13.60 -13.25
C TYR A 117 6.01 12.17 -13.79
N THR A 118 5.40 11.20 -13.13
CA THR A 118 5.32 9.83 -13.65
C THR A 118 4.64 9.79 -15.02
N ALA A 119 3.56 10.56 -15.23
CA ALA A 119 2.89 10.65 -16.53
C ALA A 119 3.77 11.31 -17.59
N ILE A 120 4.47 12.40 -17.24
CA ILE A 120 5.40 13.11 -18.15
C ILE A 120 6.57 12.21 -18.57
N ASP A 121 7.17 11.49 -17.63
CA ASP A 121 8.28 10.57 -17.88
C ASP A 121 7.90 9.43 -18.82
N LEU A 122 6.63 9.00 -18.78
CA LEU A 122 6.06 8.00 -19.68
C LEU A 122 5.62 8.59 -21.03
N GLY A 123 5.72 9.90 -21.22
CA GLY A 123 5.31 10.59 -22.45
C GLY A 123 3.79 10.70 -22.63
N VAL A 124 3.05 10.64 -21.53
CA VAL A 124 1.58 10.77 -21.49
C VAL A 124 1.19 12.25 -21.55
N SER A 125 0.22 12.63 -22.40
CA SER A 125 -0.30 14.00 -22.47
C SER A 125 -1.13 14.30 -21.23
N VAL A 126 -0.80 15.36 -20.47
CA VAL A 126 -1.49 15.74 -19.25
C VAL A 126 -2.46 16.89 -19.54
N ILE A 127 -3.71 16.75 -19.08
CA ILE A 127 -4.78 17.75 -19.23
C ILE A 127 -5.19 18.20 -17.81
N PRO A 128 -4.90 19.45 -17.39
CA PRO A 128 -5.28 19.96 -16.09
C PRO A 128 -6.79 20.22 -15.99
N VAL A 129 -7.36 19.79 -14.85
CA VAL A 129 -8.79 19.92 -14.51
C VAL A 129 -8.92 20.46 -13.09
N LEU A 130 -9.63 21.58 -12.92
CA LEU A 130 -9.87 22.22 -11.64
C LEU A 130 -11.25 21.80 -11.11
N ASN A 131 -11.26 20.91 -10.14
CA ASN A 131 -12.49 20.34 -9.58
C ASN A 131 -13.02 21.10 -8.37
N LYS A 132 -14.23 20.76 -7.94
CA LYS A 132 -14.97 21.35 -6.81
C LYS A 132 -15.33 22.82 -6.99
N MET A 133 -15.58 23.25 -8.22
CA MET A 133 -16.01 24.61 -8.55
C MET A 133 -17.38 24.99 -7.97
N ASP A 134 -18.10 24.03 -7.38
CA ASP A 134 -19.36 24.27 -6.66
C ASP A 134 -19.16 24.83 -5.24
N LEU A 135 -17.92 24.83 -4.72
CA LEU A 135 -17.60 25.35 -3.40
C LEU A 135 -17.29 26.84 -3.45
N ALA A 136 -17.80 27.60 -2.49
CA ALA A 136 -17.57 29.05 -2.41
C ALA A 136 -16.09 29.43 -2.16
N SER A 137 -15.29 28.51 -1.64
CA SER A 137 -13.85 28.67 -1.39
C SER A 137 -12.98 28.31 -2.60
N ALA A 138 -13.57 27.88 -3.72
CA ALA A 138 -12.82 27.51 -4.93
C ALA A 138 -12.13 28.75 -5.53
N ASP A 139 -10.82 28.64 -5.76
CA ASP A 139 -10.00 29.67 -6.38
C ASP A 139 -9.26 29.09 -7.60
N PRO A 140 -9.92 29.08 -8.77
CA PRO A 140 -9.35 28.44 -9.95
C PRO A 140 -8.09 29.15 -10.49
N ILE A 141 -7.97 30.47 -10.23
CA ILE A 141 -6.80 31.23 -10.68
C ILE A 141 -5.58 30.81 -9.87
N ALA A 142 -5.69 30.83 -8.55
CA ALA A 142 -4.60 30.41 -7.67
C ALA A 142 -4.21 28.94 -7.89
N ALA A 143 -5.18 28.05 -8.10
CA ALA A 143 -4.90 26.63 -8.37
C ALA A 143 -4.20 26.42 -9.73
N ALA A 144 -4.54 27.19 -10.76
CA ALA A 144 -3.85 27.14 -12.05
C ALA A 144 -2.41 27.66 -11.94
N GLU A 145 -2.21 28.81 -11.25
CA GLU A 145 -0.87 29.35 -10.97
C GLU A 145 0.01 28.36 -10.20
N GLU A 146 -0.55 27.65 -9.20
CA GLU A 146 0.18 26.61 -8.48
C GLU A 146 0.57 25.42 -9.36
N ILE A 147 -0.28 24.99 -10.31
CA ILE A 147 0.05 23.94 -11.26
C ILE A 147 1.25 24.37 -12.13
N GLU A 148 1.25 25.61 -12.61
CA GLU A 148 2.35 26.15 -13.42
C GLU A 148 3.64 26.29 -12.61
N ASP A 149 3.56 26.87 -11.41
CA ASP A 149 4.73 27.15 -10.56
C ASP A 149 5.37 25.90 -9.96
N VAL A 150 4.54 24.90 -9.55
CA VAL A 150 5.01 23.72 -8.82
C VAL A 150 5.32 22.57 -9.77
N ILE A 151 4.47 22.34 -10.78
CA ILE A 151 4.61 21.21 -11.69
C ILE A 151 5.32 21.63 -12.99
N GLY A 152 5.14 22.86 -13.42
CA GLY A 152 5.76 23.40 -14.64
C GLY A 152 5.01 23.05 -15.93
N ILE A 153 3.72 22.70 -15.86
CA ILE A 153 2.85 22.48 -17.01
C ILE A 153 1.92 23.67 -17.22
N ASP A 154 1.61 23.99 -18.48
CA ASP A 154 0.66 25.05 -18.81
C ASP A 154 -0.75 24.70 -18.30
N ALA A 155 -1.28 25.55 -17.43
CA ALA A 155 -2.61 25.44 -16.84
C ALA A 155 -3.54 26.60 -17.24
N THR A 156 -3.12 27.45 -18.18
CA THR A 156 -3.91 28.61 -18.68
C THR A 156 -5.29 28.15 -19.18
N ASP A 157 -5.34 27.00 -19.83
CA ASP A 157 -6.55 26.37 -20.39
C ASP A 157 -7.09 25.25 -19.48
N ALA A 158 -6.79 25.25 -18.18
CA ALA A 158 -7.31 24.25 -17.24
C ALA A 158 -8.84 24.28 -17.21
N ILE A 159 -9.46 23.09 -17.20
CA ILE A 159 -10.91 22.97 -17.29
C ILE A 159 -11.55 23.10 -15.92
N PRO A 160 -12.36 24.14 -15.66
CA PRO A 160 -13.11 24.24 -14.42
C PRO A 160 -14.26 23.22 -14.43
N CYS A 161 -14.38 22.40 -13.40
CA CYS A 161 -15.43 21.40 -13.28
C CYS A 161 -15.95 21.25 -11.86
N SER A 162 -17.11 20.64 -11.73
CA SER A 162 -17.61 20.07 -10.49
C SER A 162 -18.10 18.66 -10.78
N ALA A 163 -17.33 17.69 -10.35
CA ALA A 163 -17.72 16.27 -10.46
C ALA A 163 -19.04 16.00 -9.71
N LYS A 164 -19.31 16.73 -8.62
CA LYS A 164 -20.54 16.62 -7.84
C LYS A 164 -21.78 17.07 -8.62
N THR A 165 -21.70 18.21 -9.30
CA THR A 165 -22.86 18.78 -10.03
C THR A 165 -22.91 18.39 -11.51
N GLY A 166 -21.79 17.90 -12.08
CA GLY A 166 -21.64 17.57 -13.50
C GLY A 166 -21.20 18.77 -14.37
N LEU A 167 -20.91 19.93 -13.76
CA LEU A 167 -20.40 21.10 -14.47
C LEU A 167 -19.05 20.76 -15.13
N GLY A 168 -18.86 21.17 -16.40
CA GLY A 168 -17.59 21.02 -17.12
C GLY A 168 -17.30 19.61 -17.66
N VAL A 169 -18.12 18.60 -17.36
CA VAL A 169 -17.87 17.19 -17.75
C VAL A 169 -17.87 17.02 -19.28
N ASP A 170 -18.79 17.69 -20.00
CA ASP A 170 -18.82 17.65 -21.48
C ASP A 170 -17.55 18.27 -22.09
N GLU A 171 -17.03 19.31 -21.48
CA GLU A 171 -15.79 19.96 -21.92
C GLU A 171 -14.58 19.05 -21.70
N ILE A 172 -14.52 18.34 -20.59
CA ILE A 172 -13.49 17.34 -20.34
C ILE A 172 -13.50 16.27 -21.43
N LEU A 173 -14.68 15.71 -21.78
CA LEU A 173 -14.81 14.70 -22.83
C LEU A 173 -14.33 15.20 -24.19
N GLU A 174 -14.69 16.44 -24.56
CA GLU A 174 -14.23 17.05 -25.81
C GLU A 174 -12.71 17.31 -25.81
N ARG A 175 -12.14 17.71 -24.67
CA ARG A 175 -10.69 17.87 -24.50
C ARG A 175 -9.96 16.53 -24.63
N VAL A 176 -10.47 15.47 -24.03
CA VAL A 176 -9.93 14.10 -24.17
C VAL A 176 -9.92 13.69 -25.65
N VAL A 177 -11.00 13.90 -26.39
CA VAL A 177 -11.07 13.59 -27.82
C VAL A 177 -10.05 14.40 -28.65
N ARG A 178 -9.89 15.70 -28.32
CA ARG A 178 -9.05 16.63 -29.07
C ARG A 178 -7.54 16.47 -28.75
N ASP A 179 -7.20 16.39 -27.46
CA ASP A 179 -5.83 16.58 -26.97
C ASP A 179 -5.13 15.26 -26.61
N VAL A 180 -5.87 14.18 -26.31
CA VAL A 180 -5.26 12.85 -26.12
C VAL A 180 -4.95 12.25 -27.49
N PRO A 181 -3.70 11.86 -27.78
CA PRO A 181 -3.34 11.22 -29.04
C PRO A 181 -4.09 9.89 -29.25
N ALA A 182 -4.33 9.54 -30.50
CA ALA A 182 -4.74 8.19 -30.81
C ALA A 182 -3.63 7.18 -30.54
N PRO A 183 -3.95 5.95 -30.09
CA PRO A 183 -2.94 4.93 -29.85
C PRO A 183 -2.17 4.60 -31.14
N LYS A 184 -0.88 4.31 -30.98
CA LYS A 184 -0.01 3.84 -32.05
C LYS A 184 -0.03 2.32 -32.09
N GLY A 185 0.18 1.75 -33.29
CA GLY A 185 0.27 0.30 -33.50
C GLY A 185 -0.22 -0.11 -34.89
N ASP A 186 -0.04 -1.39 -35.20
CA ASP A 186 -0.46 -1.99 -36.47
C ASP A 186 -1.31 -3.25 -36.21
N PRO A 187 -2.61 -3.25 -36.59
CA PRO A 187 -3.47 -4.41 -36.41
C PRO A 187 -3.06 -5.67 -37.20
N GLU A 188 -2.27 -5.52 -38.28
CA GLU A 188 -1.81 -6.63 -39.12
C GLU A 188 -0.43 -7.17 -38.71
N ALA A 189 0.27 -6.49 -37.82
CA ALA A 189 1.54 -6.95 -37.27
C ALA A 189 1.37 -8.19 -36.35
N PRO A 190 2.45 -8.90 -36.03
CA PRO A 190 2.42 -9.94 -35.01
C PRO A 190 1.86 -9.41 -33.69
N LEU A 191 1.03 -10.22 -33.02
CA LEU A 191 0.39 -9.82 -31.77
C LEU A 191 1.42 -9.50 -30.70
N GLN A 192 1.29 -8.33 -30.12
CA GLN A 192 1.97 -7.89 -28.90
C GLN A 192 0.94 -7.22 -28.00
N ALA A 193 0.56 -7.90 -26.92
CA ALA A 193 -0.33 -7.34 -25.90
C ALA A 193 0.38 -7.37 -24.55
N LEU A 194 0.40 -6.23 -23.86
CA LEU A 194 1.01 -6.08 -22.55
C LEU A 194 -0.02 -6.44 -21.47
N ILE A 195 0.33 -7.33 -20.55
CA ILE A 195 -0.48 -7.62 -19.37
C ILE A 195 -0.31 -6.47 -18.39
N ILE A 196 -1.36 -5.67 -18.22
CA ILE A 196 -1.37 -4.52 -17.31
C ILE A 196 -1.69 -4.99 -15.89
N ASP A 197 -2.68 -5.90 -15.78
CA ASP A 197 -3.12 -6.49 -14.53
C ASP A 197 -3.59 -7.92 -14.76
N SER A 198 -3.62 -8.73 -13.69
CA SER A 198 -4.18 -10.07 -13.74
C SER A 198 -4.73 -10.48 -12.37
N TRP A 199 -5.80 -11.26 -12.35
CA TRP A 199 -6.38 -11.78 -11.11
C TRP A 199 -6.93 -13.18 -11.32
N PHE A 200 -7.11 -13.86 -10.22
CA PHE A 200 -7.69 -15.20 -10.23
C PHE A 200 -9.19 -15.15 -9.98
N ASP A 201 -9.96 -15.73 -10.89
CA ASP A 201 -11.39 -15.97 -10.74
C ASP A 201 -11.62 -17.47 -10.53
N ASN A 202 -12.43 -17.82 -9.54
CA ASN A 202 -12.66 -19.23 -9.16
C ASN A 202 -13.37 -20.05 -10.25
N TYR A 203 -14.05 -19.42 -11.21
CA TYR A 203 -14.82 -20.07 -12.27
C TYR A 203 -14.03 -20.18 -13.58
N VAL A 204 -13.34 -19.12 -13.97
CA VAL A 204 -12.68 -19.02 -15.28
C VAL A 204 -11.15 -19.09 -15.21
N GLY A 205 -10.59 -19.20 -14.00
CA GLY A 205 -9.14 -19.18 -13.80
C GLY A 205 -8.54 -17.77 -13.86
N VAL A 206 -7.36 -17.63 -14.44
CA VAL A 206 -6.68 -16.33 -14.53
C VAL A 206 -7.34 -15.48 -15.61
N VAL A 207 -7.75 -14.27 -15.23
CA VAL A 207 -8.19 -13.20 -16.13
C VAL A 207 -7.03 -12.21 -16.29
N MET A 208 -6.63 -11.95 -17.52
CA MET A 208 -5.57 -10.99 -17.84
C MET A 208 -6.21 -9.71 -18.40
N LEU A 209 -5.92 -8.56 -17.81
CA LEU A 209 -6.21 -7.25 -18.40
C LEU A 209 -5.04 -6.87 -19.31
N VAL A 210 -5.31 -6.66 -20.58
CA VAL A 210 -4.25 -6.42 -21.57
C VAL A 210 -4.48 -5.13 -22.35
N ARG A 211 -3.36 -4.48 -22.68
CA ARG A 211 -3.29 -3.43 -23.69
C ARG A 211 -2.72 -4.04 -24.98
N VAL A 212 -3.52 -4.13 -26.02
CA VAL A 212 -3.04 -4.58 -27.33
C VAL A 212 -2.27 -3.45 -28.01
N VAL A 213 -0.97 -3.65 -28.20
CA VAL A 213 -0.11 -2.67 -28.87
C VAL A 213 -0.09 -2.93 -30.37
N ASN A 214 0.15 -4.18 -30.78
CA ASN A 214 0.15 -4.61 -32.18
C ASN A 214 -0.68 -5.88 -32.36
N GLY A 215 -1.18 -6.09 -33.58
CA GLY A 215 -1.92 -7.30 -33.94
C GLY A 215 -3.35 -7.31 -33.43
N THR A 216 -3.93 -8.50 -33.42
CA THR A 216 -5.32 -8.76 -32.99
C THR A 216 -5.37 -10.09 -32.29
N ILE A 217 -6.12 -10.19 -31.19
CA ILE A 217 -6.39 -11.41 -30.42
C ILE A 217 -7.88 -11.76 -30.48
N ARG A 218 -8.20 -13.05 -30.71
CA ARG A 218 -9.56 -13.56 -30.83
C ARG A 218 -9.76 -14.81 -29.96
N PRO A 219 -11.00 -15.12 -29.60
CA PRO A 219 -11.34 -16.43 -29.05
C PRO A 219 -10.86 -17.54 -29.99
N LYS A 220 -10.34 -18.64 -29.41
CA LYS A 220 -9.70 -19.80 -30.07
C LYS A 220 -8.29 -19.57 -30.62
N ASP A 221 -7.72 -18.37 -30.48
CA ASP A 221 -6.31 -18.17 -30.77
C ASP A 221 -5.45 -18.91 -29.75
N LYS A 222 -4.36 -19.52 -30.23
CA LYS A 222 -3.33 -20.09 -29.35
C LYS A 222 -2.30 -19.02 -29.05
N ILE A 223 -2.33 -18.51 -27.83
CA ILE A 223 -1.39 -17.50 -27.34
C ILE A 223 -0.17 -18.12 -26.69
N GLN A 224 0.90 -17.36 -26.64
CA GLN A 224 2.13 -17.66 -25.91
C GLN A 224 2.48 -16.47 -25.00
N LEU A 225 2.80 -16.75 -23.75
CA LEU A 225 3.33 -15.81 -22.78
C LEU A 225 4.85 -15.77 -22.95
N MET A 226 5.41 -14.61 -23.30
CA MET A 226 6.81 -14.54 -23.76
C MET A 226 7.83 -14.77 -22.64
N ALA A 227 7.51 -14.37 -21.39
CA ALA A 227 8.42 -14.56 -20.25
C ALA A 227 8.58 -16.03 -19.84
N THR A 228 7.52 -16.83 -19.96
CA THR A 228 7.50 -18.23 -19.52
C THR A 228 7.54 -19.22 -20.67
N GLY A 229 7.22 -18.78 -21.89
CA GLY A 229 7.04 -19.64 -23.05
C GLY A 229 5.76 -20.50 -23.02
N ALA A 230 4.94 -20.37 -21.96
CA ALA A 230 3.71 -21.13 -21.78
C ALA A 230 2.68 -20.78 -22.86
N THR A 231 1.99 -21.78 -23.39
CA THR A 231 0.98 -21.59 -24.44
C THR A 231 -0.40 -21.98 -23.93
N HIS A 232 -1.38 -21.14 -24.24
CA HIS A 232 -2.77 -21.33 -23.81
C HIS A 232 -3.74 -21.04 -24.97
N LEU A 233 -4.95 -21.61 -24.90
CA LEU A 233 -6.01 -21.35 -25.86
C LEU A 233 -6.91 -20.24 -25.29
N VAL A 234 -7.13 -19.17 -26.06
CA VAL A 234 -8.05 -18.10 -25.67
C VAL A 234 -9.48 -18.62 -25.70
N GLU A 235 -10.16 -18.54 -24.59
CA GLU A 235 -11.56 -18.90 -24.45
C GLU A 235 -12.45 -17.70 -24.73
N GLN A 236 -12.14 -16.56 -24.13
CA GLN A 236 -12.94 -15.34 -24.22
C GLN A 236 -12.04 -14.10 -24.26
N VAL A 237 -12.53 -13.08 -24.98
CA VAL A 237 -12.00 -11.73 -24.94
C VAL A 237 -13.14 -10.75 -24.75
N GLY A 238 -12.89 -9.61 -24.14
CA GLY A 238 -13.91 -8.60 -23.90
C GLY A 238 -13.39 -7.33 -23.29
N VAL A 239 -14.30 -6.43 -22.96
CA VAL A 239 -14.02 -5.14 -22.31
C VAL A 239 -14.92 -4.96 -21.09
N PHE A 240 -14.54 -4.08 -20.17
CA PHE A 240 -15.38 -3.65 -19.06
C PHE A 240 -16.09 -2.35 -19.42
N THR A 241 -17.42 -2.27 -19.21
CA THR A 241 -18.28 -1.11 -19.56
C THR A 241 -19.24 -0.65 -18.45
N PRO A 242 -18.97 -0.48 -17.19
CA PRO A 242 -18.08 -1.14 -16.21
C PRO A 242 -18.31 -2.65 -16.07
N LYS A 243 -19.48 -3.17 -16.48
CA LYS A 243 -19.74 -4.63 -16.50
C LYS A 243 -18.94 -5.28 -17.64
N SER A 244 -18.53 -6.52 -17.44
CA SER A 244 -17.85 -7.28 -18.47
C SER A 244 -18.74 -7.46 -19.71
N LYS A 245 -18.18 -7.17 -20.88
CA LYS A 245 -18.85 -7.35 -22.18
C LYS A 245 -17.92 -8.09 -23.11
N LEU A 246 -18.37 -9.27 -23.55
CA LEU A 246 -17.63 -10.08 -24.52
C LEU A 246 -17.52 -9.36 -25.87
N ARG A 247 -16.40 -9.59 -26.55
CA ARG A 247 -16.11 -9.12 -27.90
C ARG A 247 -15.61 -10.27 -28.78
N ASP A 248 -15.72 -10.12 -30.10
CA ASP A 248 -15.22 -11.08 -31.08
C ASP A 248 -13.68 -10.97 -31.25
N ALA A 249 -13.12 -9.82 -30.93
CA ALA A 249 -11.68 -9.55 -31.00
C ALA A 249 -11.31 -8.33 -30.17
N LEU A 250 -10.02 -8.27 -29.79
CA LEU A 250 -9.33 -7.07 -29.33
C LEU A 250 -8.20 -6.77 -30.32
N SER A 251 -8.17 -5.57 -30.86
CA SER A 251 -7.20 -5.13 -31.87
C SER A 251 -6.23 -4.09 -31.31
N ALA A 252 -5.15 -3.80 -32.06
CA ALA A 252 -4.18 -2.78 -31.71
C ALA A 252 -4.87 -1.47 -31.28
N GLY A 253 -4.43 -0.94 -30.15
CA GLY A 253 -5.00 0.25 -29.52
C GLY A 253 -6.04 -0.01 -28.45
N GLU A 254 -6.66 -1.17 -28.38
CA GLU A 254 -7.71 -1.48 -27.41
C GLU A 254 -7.17 -1.99 -26.08
N VAL A 255 -7.90 -1.72 -25.01
CA VAL A 255 -7.71 -2.28 -23.67
C VAL A 255 -8.87 -3.20 -23.35
N GLY A 256 -8.58 -4.41 -22.90
CA GLY A 256 -9.63 -5.38 -22.60
C GLY A 256 -9.10 -6.57 -21.81
N PHE A 257 -9.99 -7.51 -21.51
CA PHE A 257 -9.62 -8.72 -20.80
C PHE A 257 -9.51 -9.93 -21.71
N VAL A 258 -8.65 -10.87 -21.34
CA VAL A 258 -8.42 -12.15 -22.01
C VAL A 258 -8.51 -13.27 -20.98
N ILE A 259 -9.32 -14.27 -21.27
CA ILE A 259 -9.44 -15.51 -20.50
C ILE A 259 -8.94 -16.66 -21.37
N ALA A 260 -7.98 -17.43 -20.86
CA ALA A 260 -7.32 -18.48 -21.62
C ALA A 260 -7.12 -19.78 -20.81
N GLY A 261 -8.03 -20.06 -19.86
CA GLY A 261 -8.02 -21.28 -19.05
C GLY A 261 -6.72 -21.51 -18.27
N ILE A 262 -6.01 -20.44 -17.92
CA ILE A 262 -4.72 -20.51 -17.20
C ILE A 262 -5.01 -20.89 -15.76
N LYS A 263 -4.48 -22.03 -15.31
CA LYS A 263 -4.61 -22.50 -13.92
C LYS A 263 -3.36 -22.24 -13.09
N GLU A 264 -2.20 -22.19 -13.73
CA GLU A 264 -0.93 -21.93 -13.07
C GLU A 264 -0.70 -20.41 -12.96
N LEU A 265 -0.85 -19.88 -11.76
CA LEU A 265 -0.75 -18.45 -11.45
C LEU A 265 0.58 -17.83 -11.91
N LYS A 266 1.66 -18.61 -11.92
CA LYS A 266 3.00 -18.17 -12.32
C LYS A 266 3.13 -17.82 -13.81
N HIS A 267 2.19 -18.25 -14.65
CA HIS A 267 2.28 -18.05 -16.09
C HIS A 267 1.86 -16.62 -16.49
N ALA A 268 0.80 -16.05 -15.90
CA ALA A 268 0.24 -14.76 -16.32
C ALA A 268 0.75 -13.60 -15.43
N ARG A 269 2.03 -13.31 -15.51
CA ARG A 269 2.64 -12.23 -14.73
C ARG A 269 2.34 -10.86 -15.34
N VAL A 270 2.04 -9.90 -14.47
CA VAL A 270 1.91 -8.49 -14.87
C VAL A 270 3.21 -7.99 -15.49
N GLY A 271 3.11 -7.28 -16.61
CA GLY A 271 4.25 -6.81 -17.41
C GLY A 271 4.77 -7.80 -18.44
N ASP A 272 4.22 -9.03 -18.51
CA ASP A 272 4.57 -9.97 -19.59
C ASP A 272 3.87 -9.60 -20.90
N THR A 273 4.43 -10.07 -21.99
CA THR A 273 3.89 -9.88 -23.34
C THR A 273 3.17 -11.14 -23.81
N VAL A 274 1.93 -10.96 -24.23
CA VAL A 274 1.14 -11.99 -24.91
C VAL A 274 1.35 -11.87 -26.41
N THR A 275 1.69 -13.01 -27.05
CA THR A 275 1.83 -13.11 -28.52
C THR A 275 1.08 -14.33 -29.05
N LEU A 276 0.94 -14.48 -30.37
CA LEU A 276 0.37 -15.67 -30.98
C LEU A 276 1.44 -16.77 -31.11
N ALA A 277 1.15 -17.97 -30.65
CA ALA A 277 2.08 -19.10 -30.70
C ALA A 277 2.47 -19.50 -32.15
N GLN A 278 1.58 -19.25 -33.14
CA GLN A 278 1.83 -19.58 -34.56
C GLN A 278 2.66 -18.52 -35.28
N LYS A 279 2.57 -17.24 -34.86
CA LYS A 279 3.29 -16.10 -35.42
C LYS A 279 3.77 -15.21 -34.27
N PRO A 280 4.75 -15.68 -33.50
CA PRO A 280 5.21 -14.92 -32.34
C PRO A 280 5.91 -13.63 -32.74
N ALA A 281 5.78 -12.61 -31.89
CA ALA A 281 6.56 -11.39 -32.03
C ALA A 281 8.03 -11.67 -31.72
N GLU A 282 8.93 -10.97 -32.38
CA GLU A 282 10.38 -11.15 -32.22
C GLU A 282 10.89 -10.69 -30.86
N LYS A 283 10.30 -9.65 -30.31
CA LYS A 283 10.71 -9.03 -29.03
C LYS A 283 9.53 -8.82 -28.12
N PRO A 284 9.68 -9.01 -26.80
CA PRO A 284 8.67 -8.61 -25.85
C PRO A 284 8.54 -7.09 -25.79
N LEU A 285 7.38 -6.61 -25.34
CA LEU A 285 7.20 -5.22 -24.97
C LEU A 285 8.04 -4.90 -23.72
N PRO A 286 8.44 -3.63 -23.52
CA PRO A 286 9.02 -3.22 -22.25
C PRO A 286 8.09 -3.58 -21.12
N GLY A 287 8.54 -4.42 -20.20
CA GLY A 287 7.79 -4.77 -19.00
C GLY A 287 7.93 -3.69 -17.93
N PHE A 288 7.33 -3.94 -16.78
CA PHE A 288 7.43 -3.04 -15.64
C PHE A 288 8.70 -3.29 -14.83
N LYS A 289 9.26 -2.23 -14.25
CA LYS A 289 10.36 -2.35 -13.29
C LYS A 289 9.89 -3.15 -12.08
N ALA A 290 10.71 -4.10 -11.63
CA ALA A 290 10.42 -4.83 -10.40
C ALA A 290 10.50 -3.87 -9.21
N VAL A 291 9.42 -3.77 -8.45
CA VAL A 291 9.40 -2.99 -7.22
C VAL A 291 9.88 -3.87 -6.08
N LYS A 292 10.73 -3.31 -5.22
CA LYS A 292 11.21 -3.99 -4.02
C LYS A 292 10.36 -3.56 -2.84
N PRO A 293 9.85 -4.50 -2.03
CA PRO A 293 9.22 -4.17 -0.77
C PRO A 293 10.17 -3.38 0.13
N GLN A 294 9.63 -2.45 0.89
CA GLN A 294 10.38 -1.62 1.82
C GLN A 294 10.03 -1.94 3.28
N VAL A 295 8.82 -2.45 3.51
CA VAL A 295 8.29 -2.77 4.82
C VAL A 295 7.99 -4.26 4.88
N PHE A 296 8.37 -4.91 5.98
CA PHE A 296 8.18 -6.34 6.17
C PHE A 296 7.47 -6.64 7.48
N ALA A 297 6.49 -7.54 7.44
CA ALA A 297 5.81 -8.05 8.64
C ALA A 297 5.63 -9.57 8.55
N GLY A 298 5.57 -10.21 9.71
CA GLY A 298 5.19 -11.62 9.81
C GLY A 298 3.68 -11.75 9.81
N LEU A 299 3.14 -12.66 9.01
CA LEU A 299 1.73 -13.04 8.94
C LEU A 299 1.59 -14.48 9.43
N PHE A 300 0.92 -14.66 10.55
CA PHE A 300 0.74 -15.97 11.17
C PHE A 300 -0.75 -16.29 11.30
N PRO A 301 -1.20 -17.48 10.88
CA PRO A 301 -2.59 -17.87 11.11
C PRO A 301 -2.82 -18.11 12.61
N VAL A 302 -3.98 -17.70 13.12
CA VAL A 302 -4.37 -17.96 14.52
C VAL A 302 -4.44 -19.47 14.79
N GLU A 303 -4.97 -20.21 13.82
CA GLU A 303 -5.02 -21.68 13.87
C GLU A 303 -3.90 -22.28 13.00
N SER A 304 -3.01 -23.05 13.58
CA SER A 304 -1.84 -23.63 12.89
C SER A 304 -2.19 -24.57 11.72
N ASN A 305 -3.41 -25.14 11.68
CA ASN A 305 -3.93 -25.95 10.57
C ASN A 305 -4.25 -25.11 9.31
N GLN A 306 -4.31 -23.78 9.41
CA GLN A 306 -4.59 -22.86 8.30
C GLN A 306 -3.34 -22.40 7.54
N TYR A 307 -2.15 -22.91 7.87
CA TYR A 307 -0.89 -22.53 7.20
C TYR A 307 -0.92 -22.71 5.69
N ASP A 308 -1.40 -23.87 5.19
CA ASP A 308 -1.48 -24.13 3.75
C ASP A 308 -2.54 -23.25 3.08
N ALA A 309 -3.66 -22.99 3.74
CA ALA A 309 -4.70 -22.09 3.24
C ALA A 309 -4.17 -20.64 3.12
N LEU A 310 -3.38 -20.18 4.10
CA LEU A 310 -2.73 -18.86 4.06
C LEU A 310 -1.72 -18.77 2.91
N ARG A 311 -0.93 -19.82 2.68
CA ARG A 311 0.00 -19.86 1.53
C ARG A 311 -0.73 -19.71 0.21
N ASP A 312 -1.84 -20.44 0.04
CA ASP A 312 -2.64 -20.40 -1.17
C ASP A 312 -3.31 -19.04 -1.38
N ALA A 313 -3.81 -18.42 -0.31
CA ALA A 313 -4.37 -17.07 -0.33
C ALA A 313 -3.31 -16.03 -0.72
N LEU A 314 -2.14 -16.05 -0.10
CA LEU A 314 -1.01 -15.17 -0.45
C LEU A 314 -0.56 -15.35 -1.91
N THR A 315 -0.53 -16.59 -2.40
CA THR A 315 -0.17 -16.87 -3.80
C THR A 315 -1.20 -16.29 -4.78
N LYS A 316 -2.48 -16.33 -4.45
CA LYS A 316 -3.55 -15.72 -5.27
C LYS A 316 -3.48 -14.19 -5.23
N LEU A 317 -3.23 -13.62 -4.06
CA LEU A 317 -3.05 -12.17 -3.95
C LEU A 317 -1.82 -11.68 -4.74
N GLN A 318 -0.70 -12.39 -4.67
CA GLN A 318 0.52 -12.03 -5.39
C GLN A 318 0.33 -11.95 -6.91
N LEU A 319 -0.66 -12.65 -7.48
CA LEU A 319 -0.95 -12.58 -8.90
C LEU A 319 -1.40 -11.18 -9.33
N ASN A 320 -2.24 -10.55 -8.54
CA ASN A 320 -2.76 -9.21 -8.85
C ASN A 320 -2.05 -8.07 -8.10
N ASP A 321 -1.10 -8.43 -7.25
CA ASP A 321 -0.26 -7.52 -6.48
C ASP A 321 1.21 -7.93 -6.64
N ALA A 322 1.83 -7.45 -7.70
CA ALA A 322 3.21 -7.82 -8.03
C ALA A 322 4.25 -7.23 -7.04
N ALA A 323 3.84 -6.32 -6.17
CA ALA A 323 4.67 -5.78 -5.10
C ALA A 323 4.72 -6.70 -3.88
N LEU A 324 3.66 -7.49 -3.64
CA LEU A 324 3.61 -8.43 -2.53
C LEU A 324 4.64 -9.55 -2.73
N ARG A 325 5.53 -9.72 -1.77
CA ARG A 325 6.46 -10.84 -1.67
C ARG A 325 6.28 -11.54 -0.35
N PHE A 326 6.43 -12.84 -0.32
CA PHE A 326 6.37 -13.59 0.92
C PHE A 326 7.27 -14.81 0.87
N GLU A 327 7.78 -15.18 2.03
CA GLU A 327 8.58 -16.38 2.24
C GLU A 327 8.16 -17.07 3.54
N PRO A 328 8.34 -18.38 3.66
CA PRO A 328 8.05 -19.10 4.91
C PRO A 328 8.84 -18.52 6.08
N GLU A 329 8.17 -18.32 7.20
CA GLU A 329 8.78 -17.89 8.46
C GLU A 329 8.32 -18.80 9.60
N SER A 330 9.18 -19.01 10.60
CA SER A 330 8.84 -19.70 11.83
C SER A 330 9.17 -18.83 13.03
N SER A 331 8.23 -18.75 13.96
CA SER A 331 8.40 -18.06 15.24
C SER A 331 8.26 -19.07 16.37
N GLN A 332 9.09 -18.94 17.41
CA GLN A 332 8.96 -19.78 18.60
C GLN A 332 7.66 -19.50 19.36
N ALA A 333 7.15 -18.27 19.28
CA ALA A 333 5.93 -17.86 19.97
C ALA A 333 4.66 -18.13 19.14
N LEU A 334 4.71 -17.96 17.80
CA LEU A 334 3.53 -17.98 16.91
C LEU A 334 3.46 -19.22 16.01
N GLY A 335 4.51 -20.04 15.96
CA GLY A 335 4.58 -21.21 15.08
C GLY A 335 4.97 -20.88 13.65
N PHE A 336 4.33 -21.53 12.68
CA PHE A 336 4.62 -21.36 11.25
C PHE A 336 3.73 -20.29 10.62
N GLY A 337 4.33 -19.43 9.81
CA GLY A 337 3.69 -18.34 9.08
C GLY A 337 4.52 -17.91 7.89
N PHE A 338 4.34 -16.67 7.47
CA PHE A 338 5.05 -16.09 6.33
C PHE A 338 5.58 -14.71 6.69
N ARG A 339 6.81 -14.43 6.29
CA ARG A 339 7.36 -13.07 6.23
C ARG A 339 6.90 -12.45 4.93
N ALA A 340 6.11 -11.40 5.01
CA ALA A 340 5.58 -10.70 3.85
C ALA A 340 6.21 -9.30 3.73
N GLY A 341 6.49 -8.90 2.50
CA GLY A 341 7.05 -7.60 2.16
C GLY A 341 6.03 -6.74 1.43
N PHE A 342 5.95 -5.47 1.82
CA PHE A 342 4.97 -4.48 1.39
C PHE A 342 5.64 -3.19 0.94
N LEU A 343 4.93 -2.35 0.17
CA LEU A 343 5.43 -1.04 -0.25
C LEU A 343 5.41 -0.02 0.89
N GLY A 344 4.38 -0.08 1.73
CA GLY A 344 4.19 0.80 2.87
C GLY A 344 3.17 0.22 3.85
N LEU A 345 2.77 1.00 4.86
CA LEU A 345 1.80 0.56 5.88
C LEU A 345 0.40 0.38 5.33
N LEU A 346 -0.08 1.32 4.51
CA LEU A 346 -1.41 1.21 3.93
C LEU A 346 -1.52 -0.04 3.05
N HIS A 347 -0.46 -0.35 2.28
CA HIS A 347 -0.40 -1.57 1.51
C HIS A 347 -0.46 -2.82 2.41
N MET A 348 0.25 -2.84 3.54
CA MET A 348 0.22 -3.92 4.52
C MET A 348 -1.19 -4.12 5.09
N ASP A 349 -1.84 -3.04 5.53
CA ASP A 349 -3.19 -3.08 6.09
C ASP A 349 -4.21 -3.61 5.09
N ILE A 350 -4.11 -3.17 3.83
CA ILE A 350 -5.01 -3.62 2.77
C ILE A 350 -4.80 -5.11 2.46
N VAL A 351 -3.57 -5.59 2.38
CA VAL A 351 -3.29 -7.02 2.18
C VAL A 351 -3.84 -7.84 3.35
N GLN A 352 -3.65 -7.39 4.58
CA GLN A 352 -4.21 -8.06 5.76
C GLN A 352 -5.74 -8.11 5.70
N GLU A 353 -6.42 -6.98 5.50
CA GLU A 353 -7.89 -6.96 5.40
C GLU A 353 -8.43 -7.80 4.25
N ARG A 354 -7.73 -7.84 3.11
CA ARG A 354 -8.10 -8.72 2.00
C ARG A 354 -7.97 -10.19 2.36
N LEU A 355 -6.90 -10.59 3.07
CA LEU A 355 -6.75 -11.96 3.57
C LEU A 355 -7.88 -12.34 4.53
N GLU A 356 -8.27 -11.44 5.42
CA GLU A 356 -9.35 -11.62 6.38
C GLU A 356 -10.72 -11.71 5.69
N ARG A 357 -11.05 -10.78 4.77
CA ARG A 357 -12.37 -10.65 4.16
C ARG A 357 -12.59 -11.58 2.95
N GLU A 358 -11.63 -11.64 2.02
CA GLU A 358 -11.78 -12.41 0.79
C GLU A 358 -11.46 -13.90 0.99
N TYR A 359 -10.55 -14.22 1.93
CA TYR A 359 -10.07 -15.59 2.15
C TYR A 359 -10.47 -16.15 3.52
N ASN A 360 -11.17 -15.37 4.34
CA ASN A 360 -11.65 -15.76 5.69
C ASN A 360 -10.50 -16.29 6.57
N MET A 361 -9.38 -15.56 6.59
CA MET A 361 -8.19 -15.88 7.36
C MET A 361 -8.14 -15.06 8.64
N ASP A 362 -8.08 -15.69 9.80
CA ASP A 362 -7.78 -15.02 11.06
C ASP A 362 -6.27 -14.96 11.24
N LEU A 363 -5.70 -13.74 11.27
CA LEU A 363 -4.27 -13.52 11.23
C LEU A 363 -3.73 -12.79 12.45
N ILE A 364 -2.53 -13.17 12.88
CA ILE A 364 -1.69 -12.40 13.77
C ILE A 364 -0.61 -11.73 12.90
N THR A 365 -0.62 -10.40 12.86
CA THR A 365 0.39 -9.61 12.16
C THR A 365 1.41 -9.09 13.15
N THR A 366 2.71 -9.28 12.86
CA THR A 366 3.77 -8.70 13.68
C THR A 366 3.98 -7.23 13.32
N ALA A 367 4.66 -6.48 14.21
CA ALA A 367 5.04 -5.11 13.89
C ALA A 367 5.88 -5.04 12.59
N PRO A 368 5.63 -4.04 11.74
CA PRO A 368 6.41 -3.84 10.54
C PRO A 368 7.86 -3.46 10.88
N SER A 369 8.77 -3.94 10.06
CA SER A 369 10.19 -3.61 10.11
C SER A 369 10.66 -3.20 8.73
N VAL A 370 11.70 -2.37 8.69
CA VAL A 370 12.39 -2.00 7.45
C VAL A 370 13.58 -2.92 7.21
N VAL A 371 14.14 -2.89 6.00
CA VAL A 371 15.35 -3.63 5.66
C VAL A 371 16.57 -2.85 6.13
N TYR A 372 17.42 -3.46 6.94
CA TYR A 372 18.72 -2.90 7.31
C TYR A 372 19.84 -3.56 6.52
N GLU A 373 20.85 -2.82 6.13
CA GLU A 373 22.11 -3.39 5.65
C GLU A 373 23.08 -3.50 6.82
N VAL A 374 23.67 -4.67 6.99
CA VAL A 374 24.64 -4.94 8.05
C VAL A 374 25.96 -5.32 7.41
N LEU A 375 26.98 -4.51 7.64
CA LEU A 375 28.36 -4.82 7.31
C LEU A 375 28.94 -5.68 8.43
N LEU A 376 29.36 -6.88 8.08
CA LEU A 376 29.99 -7.81 9.01
C LEU A 376 31.51 -7.56 9.11
N THR A 377 32.11 -8.03 10.20
CA THR A 377 33.56 -7.91 10.46
C THR A 377 34.44 -8.64 9.45
N ASP A 378 33.90 -9.56 8.66
CA ASP A 378 34.55 -10.25 7.54
C ASP A 378 34.42 -9.50 6.20
N GLY A 379 33.73 -8.34 6.18
CA GLY A 379 33.50 -7.50 5.02
C GLY A 379 32.28 -7.88 4.18
N GLU A 380 31.50 -8.89 4.56
CA GLU A 380 30.25 -9.24 3.90
C GLU A 380 29.15 -8.23 4.27
N VAL A 381 28.31 -7.83 3.29
CA VAL A 381 27.12 -7.00 3.51
C VAL A 381 25.89 -7.87 3.37
N ILE A 382 25.13 -8.00 4.45
CA ILE A 382 23.88 -8.75 4.49
C ILE A 382 22.69 -7.83 4.66
N GLN A 383 21.51 -8.22 4.13
CA GLN A 383 20.25 -7.53 4.36
C GLN A 383 19.47 -8.23 5.47
N VAL A 384 19.01 -7.46 6.44
CA VAL A 384 18.26 -7.94 7.61
C VAL A 384 16.87 -7.32 7.60
N GLU A 385 15.88 -8.13 7.28
CA GLU A 385 14.46 -7.75 7.23
C GLU A 385 13.73 -8.07 8.54
N ASN A 386 14.24 -9.05 9.29
CA ASN A 386 13.67 -9.50 10.56
C ASN A 386 14.63 -9.17 11.71
N PRO A 387 14.19 -8.39 12.72
CA PRO A 387 15.02 -8.06 13.88
C PRO A 387 15.62 -9.28 14.61
N SER A 388 14.91 -10.43 14.62
CA SER A 388 15.41 -11.65 15.27
C SER A 388 16.59 -12.28 14.54
N LYS A 389 16.76 -12.01 13.24
CA LYS A 389 17.87 -12.48 12.40
C LYS A 389 19.11 -11.58 12.46
N LEU A 390 19.07 -10.48 13.23
CA LEU A 390 20.25 -9.61 13.38
C LEU A 390 21.41 -10.42 14.01
N PRO A 391 22.60 -10.42 13.36
CA PRO A 391 23.78 -11.11 13.90
C PRO A 391 24.17 -10.63 15.30
N PRO A 392 24.96 -11.42 16.04
CA PRO A 392 25.56 -10.99 17.30
C PRO A 392 26.44 -9.74 17.11
N VAL A 393 26.43 -8.85 18.10
CA VAL A 393 27.11 -7.53 18.03
C VAL A 393 28.61 -7.64 17.73
N ASP A 394 29.26 -8.69 18.18
CA ASP A 394 30.69 -8.96 17.94
C ASP A 394 31.03 -9.27 16.47
N LYS A 395 30.03 -9.63 15.66
CA LYS A 395 30.17 -9.87 14.22
C LYS A 395 29.77 -8.69 13.35
N ILE A 396 29.25 -7.62 13.94
CA ILE A 396 28.78 -6.44 13.22
C ILE A 396 29.84 -5.36 13.27
N GLU A 397 30.25 -4.86 12.11
CA GLU A 397 31.08 -3.67 11.99
C GLU A 397 30.23 -2.40 11.93
N GLU A 398 29.20 -2.40 11.09
CA GLU A 398 28.32 -1.25 10.85
C GLU A 398 26.90 -1.69 10.52
N ILE A 399 25.91 -0.95 11.01
CA ILE A 399 24.50 -1.12 10.58
C ILE A 399 24.08 0.13 9.82
N ARG A 400 23.46 -0.07 8.65
CA ARG A 400 22.94 1.00 7.81
C ARG A 400 21.43 0.91 7.76
N GLU A 401 20.78 2.05 8.00
CA GLU A 401 19.32 2.18 7.88
C GLU A 401 18.92 2.80 6.54
N PRO A 402 17.74 2.42 5.99
CA PRO A 402 17.24 3.04 4.78
C PRO A 402 16.80 4.47 5.07
N ILE A 403 17.23 5.40 4.22
CA ILE A 403 16.87 6.81 4.25
C ILE A 403 16.04 7.12 3.02
N ASP A 404 14.90 7.75 3.25
CA ASP A 404 14.00 8.22 2.21
C ASP A 404 14.08 9.74 2.06
N SER A 405 13.98 10.20 0.82
CA SER A 405 13.74 11.60 0.50
C SER A 405 12.25 11.86 0.62
N VAL A 406 11.85 12.62 1.62
CA VAL A 406 10.45 12.93 1.92
C VAL A 406 10.13 14.34 1.48
N THR A 407 9.14 14.47 0.61
CA THR A 407 8.61 15.74 0.12
C THR A 407 7.28 16.02 0.80
N ILE A 408 7.16 17.16 1.47
CA ILE A 408 5.96 17.55 2.23
C ILE A 408 5.45 18.87 1.69
N PHE A 409 4.17 18.93 1.36
CA PHE A 409 3.43 20.15 1.05
C PHE A 409 2.57 20.53 2.26
N VAL A 410 2.70 21.74 2.72
CA VAL A 410 2.02 22.20 3.95
C VAL A 410 1.71 23.69 3.87
N PRO A 411 0.50 24.15 4.34
CA PRO A 411 0.19 25.55 4.49
C PRO A 411 1.17 26.26 5.44
N ASN A 412 1.49 27.52 5.13
CA ASN A 412 2.50 28.30 5.84
C ASN A 412 2.31 28.33 7.38
N GLU A 413 1.07 28.32 7.86
CA GLU A 413 0.74 28.32 9.30
C GLU A 413 1.23 27.07 10.06
N PHE A 414 1.39 25.92 9.39
CA PHE A 414 1.79 24.65 10.02
C PHE A 414 3.25 24.28 9.82
N VAL A 415 4.02 25.07 9.03
CA VAL A 415 5.42 24.76 8.69
C VAL A 415 6.26 24.49 9.94
N GLY A 416 6.16 25.34 10.97
CA GLY A 416 6.94 25.17 12.19
C GLY A 416 6.63 23.89 12.95
N ALA A 417 5.36 23.44 12.97
CA ALA A 417 4.95 22.20 13.61
C ALA A 417 5.49 20.97 12.84
N VAL A 418 5.43 21.00 11.51
CA VAL A 418 5.95 19.93 10.65
C VAL A 418 7.48 19.84 10.73
N MET A 419 8.19 20.98 10.68
CA MET A 419 9.64 21.01 10.84
C MET A 419 10.07 20.41 12.18
N LYS A 420 9.36 20.72 13.26
CA LYS A 420 9.61 20.13 14.58
C LYS A 420 9.39 18.62 14.58
N LEU A 421 8.31 18.14 13.96
CA LEU A 421 8.05 16.71 13.81
C LEU A 421 9.19 16.01 13.04
N CYS A 422 9.63 16.58 11.92
CA CYS A 422 10.75 16.03 11.14
C CYS A 422 12.05 15.96 11.97
N GLN A 423 12.34 16.97 12.78
CA GLN A 423 13.50 16.97 13.67
C GLN A 423 13.40 15.92 14.78
N GLU A 424 12.22 15.73 15.39
CA GLU A 424 11.97 14.67 16.37
C GLU A 424 12.17 13.27 15.77
N LYS A 425 11.92 13.12 14.48
CA LYS A 425 12.09 11.89 13.69
C LYS A 425 13.47 11.78 13.02
N ARG A 426 14.46 12.53 13.50
CA ARG A 426 15.85 12.52 13.01
C ARG A 426 16.02 12.99 11.55
N GLY A 427 15.05 13.74 11.05
CA GLY A 427 15.08 14.26 9.68
C GLY A 427 16.13 15.34 9.47
N ILE A 428 16.78 15.30 8.31
CA ILE A 428 17.73 16.31 7.84
C ILE A 428 17.05 17.10 6.73
N GLN A 429 16.84 18.40 6.94
CA GLN A 429 16.23 19.26 5.92
C GLN A 429 17.19 19.44 4.74
N THR A 430 16.71 19.16 3.55
CA THR A 430 17.48 19.31 2.29
C THR A 430 17.01 20.50 1.47
N ASN A 431 15.71 20.80 1.49
CA ASN A 431 15.15 21.93 0.77
C ASN A 431 13.96 22.56 1.51
N LEU A 432 13.73 23.86 1.24
CA LEU A 432 12.58 24.63 1.69
C LEU A 432 12.25 25.65 0.60
N ALA A 433 11.07 25.56 0.01
CA ALA A 433 10.61 26.50 -1.00
C ALA A 433 9.18 26.99 -0.67
N TYR A 434 8.91 28.26 -0.96
CA TYR A 434 7.59 28.87 -0.77
C TYR A 434 6.92 29.01 -2.13
N HIS A 435 5.73 28.45 -2.29
CA HIS A 435 4.91 28.53 -3.48
C HIS A 435 3.52 29.08 -3.09
N GLY A 436 3.32 30.38 -3.26
CA GLY A 436 2.07 31.05 -2.91
C GLY A 436 1.67 30.83 -1.44
N ARG A 437 0.60 30.08 -1.21
CA ARG A 437 0.08 29.76 0.12
C ARG A 437 0.66 28.49 0.72
N GLN A 438 1.35 27.68 -0.09
CA GLN A 438 1.92 26.40 0.29
C GLN A 438 3.44 26.49 0.45
N VAL A 439 3.98 25.67 1.33
CA VAL A 439 5.41 25.51 1.54
C VAL A 439 5.80 24.08 1.21
N HIS A 440 6.82 23.96 0.39
CA HIS A 440 7.41 22.71 -0.02
C HIS A 440 8.66 22.44 0.83
N LEU A 441 8.59 21.39 1.64
CA LEU A 441 9.66 20.92 2.51
C LEU A 441 10.22 19.61 1.96
N THR A 442 11.55 19.50 1.85
CA THR A 442 12.19 18.21 1.55
C THR A 442 13.12 17.83 2.69
N TYR A 443 12.98 16.60 3.17
CA TYR A 443 13.76 16.03 4.27
C TYR A 443 14.32 14.67 3.88
N ASP A 444 15.54 14.38 4.32
CA ASP A 444 16.04 13.02 4.43
C ASP A 444 15.56 12.46 5.77
N LEU A 445 14.69 11.44 5.74
CA LEU A 445 14.14 10.80 6.93
C LEU A 445 14.46 9.30 6.93
N PRO A 446 14.83 8.72 8.08
CA PRO A 446 14.90 7.26 8.19
C PRO A 446 13.53 6.62 7.98
N LEU A 447 13.43 5.65 7.07
CA LEU A 447 12.17 4.96 6.77
C LEU A 447 11.54 4.34 8.03
N ALA A 448 12.34 3.81 8.95
CA ALA A 448 11.86 3.26 10.21
C ALA A 448 11.09 4.28 11.09
N GLU A 449 11.38 5.56 10.96
CA GLU A 449 10.67 6.63 11.68
C GLU A 449 9.40 7.09 10.94
N ILE A 450 9.34 6.90 9.61
CA ILE A 450 8.16 7.20 8.78
C ILE A 450 7.07 6.15 9.00
N VAL A 451 7.46 4.87 8.93
CA VAL A 451 6.56 3.72 8.95
C VAL A 451 5.73 3.61 10.23
N LEU A 452 6.16 4.16 11.37
CA LEU A 452 5.45 3.94 12.63
C LEU A 452 4.24 4.87 12.80
N ASP A 453 4.45 6.18 12.81
CA ASP A 453 3.40 7.15 13.21
C ASP A 453 3.55 8.53 12.55
N PHE A 454 4.50 8.69 11.64
CA PHE A 454 4.83 10.00 11.08
C PHE A 454 3.67 10.61 10.30
N PHE A 455 3.04 9.83 9.43
CA PHE A 455 1.92 10.28 8.59
C PHE A 455 0.73 10.74 9.45
N ASP A 456 0.32 9.94 10.42
CA ASP A 456 -0.82 10.24 11.29
C ASP A 456 -0.56 11.48 12.15
N ARG A 457 0.65 11.59 12.71
CA ARG A 457 1.06 12.77 13.47
C ARG A 457 1.11 14.03 12.61
N MET A 458 1.63 13.92 11.39
CA MET A 458 1.67 15.04 10.44
C MET A 458 0.25 15.50 10.10
N LYS A 459 -0.64 14.59 9.75
CA LYS A 459 -2.06 14.89 9.46
C LYS A 459 -2.76 15.52 10.68
N SER A 460 -2.56 14.98 11.87
CA SER A 460 -3.13 15.53 13.10
C SER A 460 -2.63 16.94 13.40
N LEU A 461 -1.31 17.19 13.32
CA LEU A 461 -0.70 18.50 13.56
C LEU A 461 -1.14 19.57 12.57
N THR A 462 -1.47 19.19 11.35
CA THR A 462 -1.86 20.09 10.25
C THR A 462 -3.36 20.08 9.97
N ARG A 463 -4.17 19.48 10.84
CA ARG A 463 -5.63 19.31 10.65
C ARG A 463 -6.01 18.68 9.30
N GLY A 464 -5.17 17.79 8.80
CA GLY A 464 -5.35 17.11 7.53
C GLY A 464 -4.83 17.85 6.29
N TYR A 465 -4.31 19.07 6.43
CA TYR A 465 -3.89 19.88 5.28
C TYR A 465 -2.52 19.53 4.71
N ALA A 466 -1.61 18.88 5.45
CA ALA A 466 -0.32 18.48 4.89
C ALA A 466 -0.44 17.21 4.08
N SER A 467 0.25 17.18 2.95
CA SER A 467 0.48 15.95 2.17
C SER A 467 1.95 15.63 2.10
N MET A 468 2.27 14.37 1.90
CA MET A 468 3.65 13.91 1.73
C MET A 468 3.75 12.84 0.67
N ASP A 469 4.92 12.81 0.06
CA ASP A 469 5.41 11.73 -0.78
C ASP A 469 6.81 11.35 -0.35
N TYR A 470 7.24 10.11 -0.57
CA TYR A 470 8.57 9.66 -0.19
C TYR A 470 9.10 8.63 -1.18
N GLU A 471 10.41 8.68 -1.38
CA GLU A 471 11.12 7.72 -2.22
C GLU A 471 12.43 7.29 -1.56
N PHE A 472 12.81 6.05 -1.77
CA PHE A 472 14.08 5.53 -1.26
C PHE A 472 15.25 6.30 -1.87
N LYS A 473 16.15 6.79 -1.02
CA LYS A 473 17.35 7.53 -1.42
C LYS A 473 18.61 6.69 -1.30
N GLU A 474 18.94 6.24 -0.10
CA GLU A 474 20.19 5.54 0.19
C GLU A 474 20.13 4.75 1.51
N TYR A 475 21.13 3.89 1.71
CA TYR A 475 21.43 3.34 3.03
C TYR A 475 22.49 4.19 3.72
N ARG A 476 22.26 4.55 4.99
CA ARG A 476 23.16 5.41 5.79
C ARG A 476 23.48 4.73 7.12
N ALA A 477 24.77 4.78 7.51
CA ALA A 477 25.23 4.28 8.81
C ALA A 477 24.46 4.93 9.96
N ALA A 478 24.00 4.13 10.93
CA ALA A 478 23.22 4.59 12.06
C ALA A 478 23.50 3.78 13.33
N ASP A 479 23.47 4.45 14.48
CA ASP A 479 23.59 3.79 15.78
C ASP A 479 22.25 3.18 16.21
N VAL A 480 21.89 2.09 15.56
CA VAL A 480 20.67 1.32 15.86
C VAL A 480 20.99 0.09 16.67
N VAL A 481 20.03 -0.29 17.51
CA VAL A 481 20.15 -1.46 18.40
C VAL A 481 18.88 -2.30 18.35
N ARG A 482 19.04 -3.60 18.56
CA ARG A 482 17.91 -4.50 18.75
C ARG A 482 17.43 -4.44 20.20
N VAL A 483 16.15 -4.15 20.37
CA VAL A 483 15.44 -4.23 21.64
C VAL A 483 14.61 -5.50 21.65
N ASP A 484 14.91 -6.39 22.58
CA ASP A 484 14.21 -7.65 22.78
C ASP A 484 13.19 -7.52 23.92
N ILE A 485 12.02 -8.11 23.77
CA ILE A 485 11.02 -8.21 24.82
C ILE A 485 11.07 -9.61 25.42
N LEU A 486 11.19 -9.67 26.75
CA LEU A 486 11.20 -10.91 27.51
C LEU A 486 9.97 -10.97 28.40
N ILE A 487 9.26 -12.09 28.35
CA ILE A 487 8.11 -12.39 29.21
C ILE A 487 8.47 -13.58 30.09
N ASN A 488 8.50 -13.36 31.40
CA ASN A 488 9.00 -14.32 32.40
C ASN A 488 10.46 -14.79 32.19
N GLY A 489 11.24 -14.05 31.42
CA GLY A 489 12.62 -14.39 31.07
C GLY A 489 12.78 -15.01 29.68
N ASP A 490 11.68 -15.44 29.06
CA ASP A 490 11.66 -16.00 27.72
C ASP A 490 11.53 -14.88 26.69
N LYS A 491 12.36 -14.90 25.66
CA LYS A 491 12.34 -13.93 24.58
C LYS A 491 11.13 -14.19 23.67
N VAL A 492 10.40 -13.12 23.35
CA VAL A 492 9.27 -13.14 22.42
C VAL A 492 9.74 -12.49 21.12
N ASP A 493 10.21 -13.32 20.19
CA ASP A 493 10.81 -12.88 18.91
C ASP A 493 9.91 -11.94 18.07
N PRO A 494 8.57 -12.11 17.97
CA PRO A 494 7.72 -11.18 17.22
C PRO A 494 7.62 -9.78 17.82
N LEU A 495 8.02 -9.59 19.08
CA LEU A 495 8.06 -8.29 19.75
C LEU A 495 9.44 -7.63 19.75
N SER A 496 10.44 -8.25 19.10
CA SER A 496 11.77 -7.65 18.94
C SER A 496 11.72 -6.56 17.86
N ALA A 497 12.37 -5.43 18.11
CA ALA A 497 12.46 -4.31 17.17
C ALA A 497 13.88 -3.76 17.08
N ILE A 498 14.26 -3.26 15.89
CA ILE A 498 15.49 -2.48 15.70
C ILE A 498 15.09 -1.01 15.75
N MET A 499 15.78 -0.22 16.56
CA MET A 499 15.53 1.20 16.71
C MET A 499 16.81 1.96 17.05
N HIS A 500 16.81 3.26 16.82
CA HIS A 500 17.96 4.10 17.15
C HIS A 500 18.22 4.09 18.68
N ARG A 501 19.50 4.02 19.07
CA ARG A 501 19.92 3.88 20.48
C ARG A 501 19.35 4.96 21.39
N SER A 502 19.27 6.21 20.92
CA SER A 502 18.69 7.32 21.69
C SER A 502 17.22 7.08 22.07
N ASN A 503 16.46 6.36 21.23
CA ASN A 503 15.04 6.10 21.41
C ASN A 503 14.77 4.76 22.10
N ALA A 504 15.78 3.89 22.25
CA ALA A 504 15.62 2.53 22.74
C ALA A 504 15.09 2.48 24.19
N VAL A 505 15.58 3.34 25.08
CA VAL A 505 15.15 3.36 26.48
C VAL A 505 13.74 3.92 26.64
N PRO A 506 13.37 5.11 26.10
CA PRO A 506 12.03 5.65 26.23
C PRO A 506 10.98 4.74 25.56
N ARG A 507 11.22 4.28 24.32
CA ARG A 507 10.31 3.37 23.62
C ARG A 507 10.22 1.99 24.27
N GLY A 508 11.32 1.43 24.74
CA GLY A 508 11.31 0.17 25.48
C GLY A 508 10.47 0.24 26.75
N ARG A 509 10.53 1.36 27.48
CA ARG A 509 9.71 1.61 28.67
C ARG A 509 8.23 1.73 28.33
N GLU A 510 7.90 2.50 27.31
CA GLU A 510 6.54 2.67 26.82
C GLU A 510 5.92 1.34 26.39
N LEU A 511 6.65 0.55 25.59
CA LEU A 511 6.21 -0.76 25.12
C LEU A 511 5.93 -1.72 26.28
N VAL A 512 6.81 -1.79 27.27
CA VAL A 512 6.63 -2.66 28.45
C VAL A 512 5.41 -2.21 29.28
N GLN A 513 5.17 -0.91 29.43
CA GLN A 513 3.99 -0.36 30.10
C GLN A 513 2.69 -0.75 29.37
N ARG A 514 2.66 -0.65 28.04
CA ARG A 514 1.51 -1.07 27.23
C ARG A 514 1.26 -2.56 27.33
N LEU A 515 2.28 -3.37 27.15
CA LEU A 515 2.17 -4.82 27.30
C LEU A 515 1.61 -5.21 28.68
N ARG A 516 1.95 -4.46 29.74
CA ARG A 516 1.37 -4.68 31.07
C ARG A 516 -0.13 -4.45 31.09
N THR A 517 -0.68 -3.56 30.30
CA THR A 517 -2.13 -3.30 30.23
C THR A 517 -2.86 -4.33 29.37
N LEU A 518 -2.22 -4.79 28.30
CA LEU A 518 -2.78 -5.72 27.32
C LEU A 518 -2.75 -7.19 27.82
N ILE A 519 -1.65 -7.59 28.48
CA ILE A 519 -1.50 -8.96 28.97
C ILE A 519 -2.44 -9.20 30.17
N PRO A 520 -3.37 -10.17 30.08
CA PRO A 520 -4.33 -10.42 31.14
C PRO A 520 -3.66 -10.96 32.43
N ARG A 521 -4.23 -10.61 33.56
CA ARG A 521 -3.75 -11.13 34.86
C ARG A 521 -3.92 -12.63 34.91
N GLN A 522 -2.84 -13.33 35.22
CA GLN A 522 -2.82 -14.78 35.39
C GLN A 522 -2.74 -15.18 36.88
N MET A 523 -2.77 -16.48 37.17
CA MET A 523 -2.68 -17.01 38.53
C MET A 523 -1.31 -16.76 39.19
N TYR A 524 -0.31 -16.34 38.42
CA TYR A 524 1.05 -15.98 38.84
C TYR A 524 1.42 -14.60 38.32
N GLU A 525 2.47 -14.03 38.88
CA GLU A 525 3.01 -12.75 38.43
C GLU A 525 3.79 -12.91 37.11
N VAL A 526 3.44 -12.11 36.12
CA VAL A 526 4.12 -12.08 34.81
C VAL A 526 5.08 -10.91 34.78
N SER A 527 6.37 -11.18 34.59
CA SER A 527 7.41 -10.16 34.40
C SER A 527 7.59 -9.85 32.93
N ILE A 528 7.49 -8.59 32.56
CA ILE A 528 7.71 -8.09 31.21
C ILE A 528 8.95 -7.20 31.24
N GLN A 529 9.91 -7.45 30.35
CA GLN A 529 11.19 -6.74 30.33
C GLN A 529 11.54 -6.35 28.89
N ALA A 530 12.11 -5.16 28.70
CA ALA A 530 12.80 -4.78 27.49
C ALA A 530 14.32 -4.83 27.73
N ALA A 531 15.06 -5.39 26.80
CA ALA A 531 16.50 -5.57 26.93
C ALA A 531 17.25 -5.24 25.63
N ILE A 532 18.46 -4.72 25.76
CA ILE A 532 19.43 -4.58 24.67
C ILE A 532 20.57 -5.57 24.97
N GLY A 533 20.64 -6.66 24.22
CA GLY A 533 21.51 -7.78 24.53
C GLY A 533 21.22 -8.35 25.90
N ALA A 534 22.20 -8.32 26.83
CA ALA A 534 22.03 -8.79 28.21
C ALA A 534 21.50 -7.70 29.17
N ASN A 535 21.45 -6.44 28.75
CA ASN A 535 21.09 -5.33 29.63
C ASN A 535 19.60 -5.04 29.60
N ILE A 536 18.93 -5.16 30.75
CA ILE A 536 17.51 -4.81 30.92
C ILE A 536 17.40 -3.29 31.03
N ILE A 537 16.66 -2.67 30.07
CA ILE A 537 16.45 -1.22 29.99
C ILE A 537 15.11 -0.78 30.61
N ALA A 538 14.12 -1.68 30.66
CA ALA A 538 12.82 -1.42 31.28
C ALA A 538 12.22 -2.72 31.82
N ARG A 539 11.40 -2.61 32.88
CA ARG A 539 10.71 -3.76 33.49
C ARG A 539 9.38 -3.33 34.08
N GLU A 540 8.36 -4.13 33.81
CA GLU A 540 7.04 -4.04 34.42
C GLU A 540 6.54 -5.43 34.84
N ASN A 541 5.58 -5.47 35.77
CA ASN A 541 5.01 -6.72 36.26
C ASN A 541 3.49 -6.68 36.20
N VAL A 542 2.88 -7.70 35.63
CA VAL A 542 1.44 -7.95 35.70
C VAL A 542 1.15 -8.74 36.98
N LYS A 543 0.43 -8.11 37.93
CA LYS A 543 0.14 -8.71 39.22
C LYS A 543 -0.73 -9.96 39.09
N ALA A 544 -0.42 -11.02 39.81
CA ALA A 544 -1.20 -12.23 39.83
C ALA A 544 -2.64 -11.99 40.33
N LEU A 545 -3.58 -12.76 39.77
CA LEU A 545 -4.93 -12.88 40.35
C LEU A 545 -4.82 -13.34 41.80
N ARG A 546 -5.40 -12.60 42.73
CA ARG A 546 -5.42 -12.95 44.16
C ARG A 546 -6.76 -13.63 44.51
N LYS A 547 -6.71 -14.91 44.80
CA LYS A 547 -7.80 -15.55 45.50
C LYS A 547 -7.73 -15.14 46.96
N ASN A 548 -8.79 -14.60 47.53
CA ASN A 548 -8.83 -14.25 48.95
C ASN A 548 -8.89 -15.51 49.82
N VAL A 549 -7.70 -16.11 50.04
CA VAL A 549 -7.58 -17.34 50.87
C VAL A 549 -7.83 -17.10 52.33
N LEU A 550 -7.91 -15.82 52.75
CA LEU A 550 -8.18 -15.42 54.13
C LEU A 550 -9.67 -15.19 54.42
N ALA A 551 -10.52 -15.12 53.39
CA ALA A 551 -11.95 -14.86 53.53
C ALA A 551 -12.69 -15.88 54.46
N LYS A 552 -12.15 -17.10 54.54
CA LYS A 552 -12.70 -18.17 55.42
C LYS A 552 -11.99 -18.30 56.78
N CYS A 553 -11.05 -17.39 57.10
CA CYS A 553 -10.35 -17.41 58.37
C CYS A 553 -11.06 -16.51 59.38
N TYR A 554 -11.98 -17.08 60.12
CA TYR A 554 -12.60 -16.45 61.29
C TYR A 554 -11.64 -16.50 62.49
N GLY A 555 -11.37 -15.34 63.11
CA GLY A 555 -10.54 -15.24 64.32
C GLY A 555 -9.08 -14.80 64.07
N GLY A 556 -8.40 -14.41 65.16
CA GLY A 556 -7.09 -13.77 65.16
C GLY A 556 -5.85 -14.67 64.96
N ASP A 557 -5.98 -15.88 64.44
CA ASP A 557 -4.86 -16.79 64.25
C ASP A 557 -3.91 -16.31 63.14
N ILE A 558 -2.93 -15.52 63.53
CA ILE A 558 -1.91 -14.92 62.66
C ILE A 558 -1.04 -16.02 62.03
N THR A 559 -0.76 -17.10 62.73
CA THR A 559 0.09 -18.21 62.27
C THR A 559 -0.56 -18.96 61.11
N ARG A 560 -1.87 -19.22 61.21
CA ARG A 560 -2.64 -19.88 60.15
C ARG A 560 -2.77 -18.98 58.90
N LYS A 561 -2.97 -17.66 59.08
CA LYS A 561 -3.02 -16.69 57.99
C LYS A 561 -1.68 -16.64 57.25
N ARG A 562 -0.56 -16.62 57.98
CA ARG A 562 0.80 -16.63 57.41
C ARG A 562 1.09 -17.91 56.61
N LYS A 563 0.76 -19.09 57.18
CA LYS A 563 0.90 -20.38 56.49
C LYS A 563 0.09 -20.48 55.21
N LEU A 564 -1.13 -19.95 55.16
CA LEU A 564 -1.98 -19.94 53.96
C LEU A 564 -1.41 -19.03 52.88
N LEU A 565 -0.88 -17.85 53.27
CA LEU A 565 -0.22 -16.93 52.33
C LEU A 565 1.08 -17.52 51.78
N GLU A 566 1.89 -18.20 52.61
CA GLU A 566 3.11 -18.89 52.20
C GLU A 566 2.80 -20.04 51.22
N LYS A 567 1.75 -20.84 51.51
CA LYS A 567 1.27 -21.91 50.64
C LYS A 567 0.77 -21.38 49.27
N GLN A 568 0.07 -20.25 49.30
CA GLN A 568 -0.37 -19.56 48.09
C GLN A 568 0.83 -19.05 47.27
N LYS A 569 1.83 -18.47 47.93
CA LYS A 569 3.08 -17.98 47.28
C LYS A 569 3.86 -19.13 46.65
N ALA A 570 4.01 -20.25 47.35
CA ALA A 570 4.67 -21.46 46.85
C ALA A 570 3.91 -22.08 45.66
N GLY A 571 2.56 -22.14 45.72
CA GLY A 571 1.72 -22.60 44.60
C GLY A 571 1.87 -21.74 43.36
N LYS A 572 1.87 -20.42 43.49
CA LYS A 572 2.12 -19.47 42.38
C LYS A 572 3.49 -19.63 41.77
N LYS A 573 4.51 -19.88 42.58
CA LYS A 573 5.88 -20.12 42.07
C LYS A 573 5.96 -21.40 41.24
N ARG A 574 5.26 -22.46 41.63
CA ARG A 574 5.17 -23.70 40.84
C ARG A 574 4.40 -23.51 39.53
N MET A 575 3.28 -22.79 39.57
CA MET A 575 2.49 -22.48 38.35
C MET A 575 3.31 -21.65 37.34
N LYS A 576 4.14 -20.72 37.80
CA LYS A 576 5.03 -19.95 36.94
C LYS A 576 6.07 -20.81 36.21
N GLN A 577 6.46 -21.96 36.79
CA GLN A 577 7.43 -22.87 36.17
C GLN A 577 6.81 -23.81 35.14
N VAL A 578 5.48 -23.96 35.09
CA VAL A 578 4.78 -24.91 34.23
C VAL A 578 3.85 -24.22 33.22
N GLY A 579 3.47 -22.97 33.46
CA GLY A 579 2.49 -22.26 32.63
C GLY A 579 3.13 -21.40 31.54
N SER A 580 2.72 -21.56 30.28
CA SER A 580 2.93 -20.59 29.22
C SER A 580 2.09 -19.35 29.47
N VAL A 581 2.62 -18.17 29.16
CA VAL A 581 1.87 -16.91 29.24
C VAL A 581 1.08 -16.75 27.93
N GLU A 582 -0.23 -16.59 28.06
CA GLU A 582 -1.09 -16.28 26.94
C GLU A 582 -0.91 -14.80 26.57
N ILE A 583 -0.44 -14.54 25.34
CA ILE A 583 -0.20 -13.20 24.81
C ILE A 583 -1.34 -12.90 23.84
N PRO A 584 -2.19 -11.89 24.09
CA PRO A 584 -3.27 -11.54 23.17
C PRO A 584 -2.72 -10.92 21.88
N GLN A 585 -3.51 -11.01 20.81
CA GLN A 585 -3.13 -10.54 19.47
C GLN A 585 -2.76 -9.05 19.47
N GLU A 586 -3.50 -8.22 20.20
CA GLU A 586 -3.28 -6.78 20.32
C GLU A 586 -1.90 -6.43 20.91
N ALA A 587 -1.29 -7.34 21.65
CA ALA A 587 0.05 -7.14 22.21
C ALA A 587 1.13 -7.12 21.12
N PHE A 588 0.96 -7.82 20.01
CA PHE A 588 1.92 -7.83 18.90
C PHE A 588 1.88 -6.52 18.09
N LEU A 589 0.73 -5.84 18.07
CA LEU A 589 0.57 -4.53 17.44
C LEU A 589 0.90 -3.35 18.38
N ALA A 590 1.18 -3.63 19.67
CA ALA A 590 1.48 -2.59 20.66
C ALA A 590 2.72 -1.73 20.30
N ILE A 591 3.62 -2.26 19.47
CA ILE A 591 4.81 -1.55 18.99
C ILE A 591 4.44 -0.38 18.07
N LEU A 592 3.33 -0.51 17.33
CA LEU A 592 2.86 0.48 16.35
C LEU A 592 2.18 1.69 16.98
N GLN A 593 1.54 1.48 18.14
CA GLN A 593 0.78 2.54 18.77
C GLN A 593 1.70 3.41 19.62
N THR A 594 1.90 4.65 19.27
CA THR A 594 2.49 5.69 20.13
C THR A 594 1.37 6.33 20.97
N GLU A 595 1.66 6.72 22.23
CA GLU A 595 0.65 7.43 23.04
C GLU A 595 0.26 8.75 22.35
N GLU A 596 -1.03 8.91 22.09
CA GLU A 596 -1.61 10.25 21.93
C GLU A 596 -1.42 11.02 23.25
N LYS A 597 -0.53 12.00 23.24
CA LYS A 597 -0.43 13.02 24.31
C LYS A 597 -1.09 14.30 23.87
#